data_0aac09f1314c7b553c98ae845687d52b
#
_entry.id   0aac09f1314c7b553c98ae845687d52b
#
_cell.length_a   1.000
_cell.length_b   1.000
_cell.length_c   1.000
_cell.angle_alpha   90.00
_cell.angle_beta   90.00
_cell.angle_gamma   90.00
#
_symmetry.space_group_name_H-M   'P 1'
#
loop_
_entity.id
_entity.type
_entity.pdbx_description
1 polymer ?
#
loop_
_entity_poly.entity_id
_entity_poly.type
_entity_poly.pdbx_seq_one_letter_code
_entity_poly.pdbx_strand_id
1 'polypeptide(L)'
;MENISDIINDLPDRIDLEKTKGINALLQFSLSGEGGGEWGVVIDDGKVEVKEGQLANPQLIIKASAENALKIMRDELNPVGAFMTGKIKIAGDMALGLKLLELMK
;
A
#
# COMPACT_ATOMS: atom_id res chain seq x y z
N MET A 1 -16.67 11.36 6.83
CA MET A 1 -15.61 10.59 7.52
C MET A 1 -14.88 9.72 6.52
N GLU A 2 -13.57 9.88 6.43
CA GLU A 2 -12.77 9.06 5.51
C GLU A 2 -12.74 7.62 5.99
N ASN A 3 -12.86 6.66 5.07
CA ASN A 3 -12.64 5.26 5.34
C ASN A 3 -11.46 4.77 4.50
N ILE A 4 -10.97 3.57 4.78
CA ILE A 4 -9.79 3.04 4.12
C ILE A 4 -9.99 2.86 2.62
N SER A 5 -11.19 2.51 2.19
CA SER A 5 -11.50 2.35 0.77
C SER A 5 -11.33 3.67 0.02
N ASP A 6 -11.83 4.78 0.57
CA ASP A 6 -11.69 6.10 -0.04
C ASP A 6 -10.22 6.50 -0.14
N ILE A 7 -9.45 6.24 0.92
CA ILE A 7 -8.02 6.59 0.96
C ILE A 7 -7.24 5.78 -0.06
N ILE A 8 -7.51 4.48 -0.16
CA ILE A 8 -6.81 3.63 -1.12
C ILE A 8 -7.15 4.03 -2.55
N ASN A 9 -8.40 4.36 -2.83
CA ASN A 9 -8.79 4.81 -4.17
C ASN A 9 -8.16 6.16 -4.53
N ASP A 10 -7.76 6.94 -3.53
CA ASP A 10 -7.06 8.22 -3.74
C ASP A 10 -5.54 8.07 -3.81
N LEU A 11 -5.00 6.85 -3.68
CA LEU A 11 -3.55 6.64 -3.72
C LEU A 11 -2.87 7.27 -4.93
N PRO A 12 -3.42 7.20 -6.15
CA PRO A 12 -2.78 7.87 -7.29
C PRO A 12 -2.57 9.37 -7.09
N ASP A 13 -3.45 10.01 -6.32
CA ASP A 13 -3.35 11.45 -6.02
C ASP A 13 -2.45 11.74 -4.81
N ARG A 14 -2.15 10.74 -4.00
CA ARG A 14 -1.34 10.87 -2.79
C ARG A 14 0.13 10.52 -2.99
N ILE A 15 0.43 9.78 -4.05
CA ILE A 15 1.80 9.35 -4.37
C ILE A 15 2.39 10.32 -5.39
N ASP A 16 3.65 10.69 -5.19
CA ASP A 16 4.38 11.47 -6.18
C ASP A 16 4.66 10.57 -7.38
N LEU A 17 3.90 10.76 -8.46
CA LEU A 17 3.99 9.92 -9.65
C LEU A 17 5.37 9.99 -10.30
N GLU A 18 6.09 11.10 -10.16
CA GLU A 18 7.46 11.22 -10.65
C GLU A 18 8.38 10.18 -10.01
N LYS A 19 8.17 9.89 -8.73
CA LYS A 19 8.97 8.90 -8.02
C LYS A 19 8.66 7.47 -8.43
N THR A 20 7.55 7.24 -9.12
CA THR A 20 7.19 5.91 -9.60
C THR A 20 7.72 5.61 -11.00
N LYS A 21 8.34 6.58 -11.65
CA LYS A 21 8.94 6.34 -12.99
C LYS A 21 10.02 5.28 -12.89
N GLY A 22 10.01 4.35 -13.84
CA GLY A 22 10.93 3.23 -13.86
C GLY A 22 10.54 2.09 -12.93
N ILE A 23 9.44 2.22 -12.20
CA ILE A 23 8.94 1.17 -11.31
C ILE A 23 7.75 0.48 -11.98
N ASN A 24 7.83 -0.85 -12.06
CA ASN A 24 6.72 -1.69 -12.51
C ASN A 24 6.46 -2.69 -11.39
N ALA A 25 5.33 -2.58 -10.73
CA ALA A 25 5.05 -3.38 -9.55
C ALA A 25 3.57 -3.73 -9.45
N LEU A 26 3.31 -4.95 -8.98
CA LEU A 26 1.98 -5.45 -8.67
C LEU A 26 1.91 -5.67 -7.17
N LEU A 27 1.11 -4.89 -6.48
CA LEU A 27 0.99 -4.90 -5.04
C LEU A 27 -0.38 -5.36 -4.62
N GLN A 28 -0.44 -6.16 -3.57
CA GLN A 28 -1.71 -6.57 -2.99
C GLN A 28 -1.79 -6.07 -1.56
N PHE A 29 -2.83 -5.29 -1.27
CA PHE A 29 -3.13 -4.87 0.10
C PHE A 29 -4.22 -5.78 0.65
N SER A 30 -3.92 -6.45 1.75
CA SER A 30 -4.86 -7.31 2.45
C SER A 30 -5.07 -6.70 3.84
N LEU A 31 -6.21 -6.05 4.02
CA LEU A 31 -6.50 -5.31 5.23
C LEU A 31 -7.58 -6.02 6.03
N SER A 32 -7.26 -6.32 7.29
CA SER A 32 -8.16 -7.05 8.18
C SER A 32 -8.99 -6.10 9.05
N GLY A 33 -10.04 -6.64 9.67
CA GLY A 33 -10.87 -5.91 10.59
C GLY A 33 -11.96 -5.10 9.92
N GLU A 34 -12.65 -4.31 10.71
CA GLU A 34 -13.75 -3.48 10.23
C GLU A 34 -13.25 -2.46 9.23
N GLY A 35 -13.91 -2.35 8.11
CA GLY A 35 -13.51 -1.47 7.01
C GLY A 35 -12.39 -2.03 6.15
N GLY A 36 -11.92 -3.23 6.44
CA GLY A 36 -10.86 -3.88 5.66
C GLY A 36 -11.36 -4.45 4.34
N GLY A 37 -10.46 -5.11 3.64
CA GLY A 37 -10.74 -5.72 2.33
C GLY A 37 -9.46 -5.96 1.57
N GLU A 38 -9.61 -6.26 0.30
CA GLU A 38 -8.50 -6.55 -0.61
C GLU A 38 -8.46 -5.52 -1.72
N TRP A 39 -7.29 -4.95 -1.96
CA TRP A 39 -7.09 -4.00 -3.06
C TRP A 39 -5.77 -4.30 -3.75
N GLY A 40 -5.81 -4.34 -5.07
CA GLY A 40 -4.62 -4.44 -5.89
C GLY A 40 -4.17 -3.05 -6.32
N VAL A 41 -2.87 -2.82 -6.28
CA VAL A 41 -2.28 -1.57 -6.77
C VAL A 41 -1.26 -1.91 -7.85
N VAL A 42 -1.45 -1.34 -9.04
CA VAL A 42 -0.56 -1.54 -10.18
C VAL A 42 0.21 -0.26 -10.40
N ILE A 43 1.54 -0.36 -10.29
CA ILE A 43 2.43 0.75 -10.62
C ILE A 43 3.07 0.42 -11.96
N ASP A 44 2.89 1.33 -12.93
CA ASP A 44 3.38 1.14 -14.28
C ASP A 44 4.04 2.44 -14.76
N ASP A 45 5.34 2.55 -14.49
CA ASP A 45 6.20 3.63 -14.99
C ASP A 45 5.52 5.01 -14.95
N GLY A 46 5.26 5.49 -13.75
CA GLY A 46 4.66 6.80 -13.54
C GLY A 46 3.14 6.79 -13.46
N LYS A 47 2.51 5.62 -13.60
CA LYS A 47 1.05 5.47 -13.47
C LYS A 47 0.74 4.57 -12.30
N VAL A 48 -0.27 4.93 -11.53
CA VAL A 48 -0.73 4.14 -10.39
C VAL A 48 -2.23 3.88 -10.55
N GLU A 49 -2.60 2.61 -10.54
CA GLU A 49 -3.97 2.16 -10.70
C GLU A 49 -4.37 1.33 -9.50
N VAL A 50 -5.56 1.57 -8.96
CA VAL A 50 -6.09 0.80 -7.83
C VAL A 50 -7.28 -0.03 -8.32
N LYS A 51 -7.27 -1.32 -7.98
CA LYS A 51 -8.33 -2.24 -8.35
C LYS A 51 -8.84 -2.94 -7.08
N GLU A 52 -10.14 -3.00 -6.90
CA GLU A 52 -10.73 -3.75 -5.81
C GLU A 52 -10.59 -5.25 -6.09
N GLY A 53 -10.28 -6.03 -5.05
CA GLY A 53 -10.11 -7.46 -5.17
C GLY A 53 -8.65 -7.90 -5.20
N GLN A 54 -8.42 -9.16 -5.56
CA GLN A 54 -7.08 -9.74 -5.58
C GLN A 54 -6.48 -9.76 -6.98
N LEU A 55 -5.21 -9.39 -7.07
CA LEU A 55 -4.44 -9.54 -8.29
C LEU A 55 -3.99 -11.00 -8.43
N ALA A 56 -3.81 -11.45 -9.68
CA ALA A 56 -3.46 -12.86 -9.94
C ALA A 56 -2.07 -13.23 -9.42
N ASN A 57 -1.08 -12.38 -9.62
CA ASN A 57 0.31 -12.67 -9.25
C ASN A 57 0.99 -11.43 -8.69
N PRO A 58 0.62 -11.01 -7.47
CA PRO A 58 1.26 -9.82 -6.90
C PRO A 58 2.72 -10.11 -6.56
N GLN A 59 3.58 -9.15 -6.83
CA GLN A 59 5.00 -9.25 -6.47
C GLN A 59 5.21 -9.01 -4.98
N LEU A 60 4.29 -8.28 -4.36
CA LEU A 60 4.36 -7.93 -2.97
C LEU A 60 2.97 -7.96 -2.37
N ILE A 61 2.86 -8.54 -1.18
CA ILE A 61 1.61 -8.57 -0.42
C ILE A 61 1.85 -7.82 0.88
N ILE A 62 1.02 -6.83 1.13
CA ILE A 62 1.09 -6.02 2.35
C ILE A 62 -0.14 -6.32 3.19
N LYS A 63 0.09 -6.83 4.40
CA LYS A 63 -0.97 -7.20 5.32
C LYS A 63 -0.94 -6.29 6.54
N ALA A 64 -2.08 -5.75 6.88
CA ALA A 64 -2.23 -4.91 8.06
C ALA A 64 -3.69 -4.90 8.49
N SER A 65 -3.98 -4.37 9.69
CA SER A 65 -5.35 -4.05 10.02
C SER A 65 -5.75 -2.76 9.28
N ALA A 66 -7.04 -2.62 8.99
CA ALA A 66 -7.55 -1.39 8.38
C ALA A 66 -7.24 -0.18 9.28
N GLU A 67 -7.31 -0.37 10.60
CA GLU A 67 -6.98 0.68 11.56
C GLU A 67 -5.53 1.15 11.42
N ASN A 68 -4.58 0.22 11.37
CA ASN A 68 -3.17 0.58 11.23
C ASN A 68 -2.88 1.20 9.86
N ALA A 69 -3.50 0.68 8.80
CA ALA A 69 -3.35 1.25 7.47
C ALA A 69 -3.84 2.70 7.45
N LEU A 70 -4.96 2.98 8.09
CA LEU A 70 -5.52 4.32 8.15
C LEU A 70 -4.59 5.26 8.91
N LYS A 71 -4.00 4.80 10.02
CA LYS A 71 -3.04 5.58 10.80
C LYS A 71 -1.79 5.93 9.98
N ILE A 72 -1.32 4.99 9.19
CA ILE A 72 -0.18 5.24 8.30
C ILE A 72 -0.52 6.31 7.27
N MET A 73 -1.70 6.22 6.67
CA MET A 73 -2.12 7.18 5.65
C MET A 73 -2.36 8.58 6.21
N ARG A 74 -2.62 8.68 7.51
CA ARG A 74 -2.82 9.97 8.20
C ARG A 74 -1.54 10.50 8.86
N ASP A 75 -0.40 9.88 8.60
CA ASP A 75 0.88 10.21 9.25
C ASP A 75 0.86 10.05 10.78
N GLU A 76 -0.04 9.24 11.30
CA GLU A 76 -0.11 8.94 12.72
C GLU A 76 0.76 7.73 13.10
N LEU A 77 1.22 6.99 12.12
CA LEU A 77 2.04 5.79 12.32
C LEU A 77 3.08 5.72 11.20
N ASN A 78 4.36 5.62 11.59
CA ASN A 78 5.45 5.54 10.63
C ASN A 78 5.45 4.15 9.98
N PRO A 79 5.42 4.05 8.62
CA PRO A 79 5.37 2.74 7.96
C PRO A 79 6.58 1.86 8.24
N VAL A 80 7.79 2.42 8.31
CA VAL A 80 8.99 1.63 8.62
C VAL A 80 8.92 1.10 10.05
N GLY A 81 8.55 1.95 11.01
CA GLY A 81 8.37 1.54 12.40
C GLY A 81 7.28 0.50 12.56
N ALA A 82 6.18 0.66 11.82
CA ALA A 82 5.08 -0.31 11.85
C ALA A 82 5.52 -1.68 11.33
N PHE A 83 6.33 -1.70 10.27
CA PHE A 83 6.88 -2.94 9.75
C PHE A 83 7.81 -3.61 10.77
N MET A 84 8.70 -2.85 11.38
CA MET A 84 9.65 -3.38 12.36
C MET A 84 8.98 -3.91 13.63
N THR A 85 7.85 -3.34 14.01
CA THR A 85 7.10 -3.78 15.20
C THR A 85 6.02 -4.81 14.90
N GLY A 86 5.91 -5.25 13.65
CA GLY A 86 4.94 -6.26 13.26
C GLY A 86 3.51 -5.76 13.07
N LYS A 87 3.30 -4.47 13.06
CA LYS A 87 1.96 -3.88 12.82
C LYS A 87 1.55 -3.97 11.36
N ILE A 88 2.53 -4.04 10.45
CA ILE A 88 2.29 -4.41 9.06
C ILE A 88 3.22 -5.57 8.73
N LYS A 89 2.76 -6.45 7.86
CA LYS A 89 3.54 -7.58 7.38
C LYS A 89 3.69 -7.48 5.87
N ILE A 90 4.88 -7.75 5.40
CA ILE A 90 5.19 -7.67 3.97
C ILE A 90 5.72 -9.03 3.54
N ALA A 91 5.13 -9.58 2.48
CA ALA A 91 5.56 -10.84 1.89
C ALA A 91 5.87 -10.63 0.42
N GLY A 92 6.86 -11.33 -0.10
CA GLY A 92 7.27 -11.25 -1.49
C GLY A 92 8.59 -10.52 -1.65
N ASP A 93 8.70 -9.64 -2.64
CA ASP A 93 9.92 -8.91 -2.95
C ASP A 93 10.20 -7.81 -1.92
N MET A 94 11.07 -8.12 -0.94
CA MET A 94 11.36 -7.21 0.17
C MET A 94 12.10 -5.94 -0.29
N ALA A 95 12.94 -6.03 -1.31
CA ALA A 95 13.63 -4.86 -1.85
C ALA A 95 12.62 -3.88 -2.44
N LEU A 96 11.63 -4.40 -3.16
CA LEU A 96 10.53 -3.60 -3.67
C LEU A 96 9.71 -3.00 -2.53
N GLY A 97 9.45 -3.79 -1.48
CA GLY A 97 8.71 -3.32 -0.31
C GLY A 97 9.36 -2.13 0.37
N LEU A 98 10.67 -2.19 0.59
CA LEU A 98 11.41 -1.10 1.21
C LEU A 98 11.39 0.15 0.33
N LYS A 99 11.53 -0.03 -0.99
CA LYS A 99 11.49 1.08 -1.93
C LYS A 99 10.13 1.78 -1.88
N LEU A 100 9.06 1.01 -1.80
CA LEU A 100 7.70 1.57 -1.74
C LEU A 100 7.42 2.29 -0.43
N LEU A 101 7.96 1.78 0.69
CA LEU A 101 7.83 2.48 1.97
C LEU A 101 8.45 3.88 1.90
N GLU A 102 9.54 4.03 1.16
CA GLU A 102 10.17 5.33 0.96
C GLU A 102 9.29 6.28 0.15
N LEU A 103 8.48 5.75 -0.77
CA LEU A 103 7.59 6.57 -1.59
C LEU A 103 6.38 7.12 -0.81
N MET A 104 6.09 6.54 0.34
CA MET A 104 4.92 6.90 1.15
C MET A 104 5.19 8.04 2.13
N LYS A 105 6.30 8.68 2.03
CA LYS A 105 6.63 9.83 2.89
C LYS A 105 5.98 11.11 2.42
#